data_3618e15e9cecf27e7ce83eb82391cf29
#
_entry.id   3618e15e9cecf27e7ce83eb82391cf29
#
_cell.length_a   1.000
_cell.length_b   1.000
_cell.length_c   1.000
_cell.angle_alpha   90.00
_cell.angle_beta   90.00
_cell.angle_gamma   90.00
#
_symmetry.space_group_name_H-M   'P 1'
#
loop_
_entity.id
_entity.type
_entity.pdbx_description
1 polymer ?
#
loop_
_entity_poly.entity_id
_entity_poly.type
_entity_poly.pdbx_seq_one_letter_code
_entity_poly.pdbx_strand_id
1 'polypeptide(L)'
;MTASTVLAPHATAGRASSRVLPGVRALVRKDIGEWTHGTRALVVLGVVSLFMTLAAANGFINSWVIANVPEAAEAGADKAISLVPLDNLFTAVGSQIFIFAAIFAAMSLIVRERETGTLAWIASKPVSRTSIWVSKWISATLVLFVAAGLVPLVLTAAVVTVLYGLPSLVAVALAAVGIGAVIALFVAVALAASTLVASQPAVAGITFGAFFLPTILAAIVPFQIAPFLPTSILSWTMGLSAGADVGIVTPIAWLIGIVALSVFSARQMGKLEL
;
A
#
# COMPACT_ATOMS: atom_id res chain seq x y z
N MET A 1 -15.03 41.69 61.66
CA MET A 1 -15.59 40.59 60.91
C MET A 1 -15.70 41.05 59.45
N THR A 2 -14.70 40.74 58.65
CA THR A 2 -14.64 41.07 57.21
C THR A 2 -14.73 39.76 56.42
N ALA A 3 -15.86 39.57 55.73
CA ALA A 3 -16.10 38.41 54.90
C ALA A 3 -15.32 38.54 53.56
N SER A 4 -14.33 37.71 53.37
CA SER A 4 -13.64 37.58 52.11
C SER A 4 -14.49 36.77 51.12
N THR A 5 -15.03 37.43 50.12
CA THR A 5 -15.72 36.79 48.99
C THR A 5 -14.66 36.14 48.05
N VAL A 6 -14.54 34.83 48.12
CA VAL A 6 -13.72 34.04 47.17
C VAL A 6 -14.47 34.01 45.84
N LEU A 7 -13.98 34.76 44.85
CA LEU A 7 -14.41 34.64 43.47
C LEU A 7 -13.96 33.31 42.91
N ALA A 8 -14.91 32.42 42.61
CA ALA A 8 -14.66 31.18 41.89
C ALA A 8 -14.18 31.52 40.46
N PRO A 9 -13.12 30.87 39.97
CA PRO A 9 -12.67 31.05 38.58
C PRO A 9 -13.75 30.55 37.63
N HIS A 10 -14.27 31.42 36.79
CA HIS A 10 -15.11 31.05 35.66
C HIS A 10 -14.32 30.13 34.77
N ALA A 11 -14.58 28.82 34.85
CA ALA A 11 -14.18 27.86 33.87
C ALA A 11 -14.81 28.24 32.52
N THR A 12 -14.07 28.92 31.68
CA THR A 12 -14.40 29.08 30.28
C THR A 12 -14.45 27.68 29.67
N ALA A 13 -15.66 27.15 29.58
CA ALA A 13 -15.93 25.93 28.82
C ALA A 13 -15.49 26.20 27.38
N GLY A 14 -14.25 25.85 27.08
CA GLY A 14 -13.70 25.94 25.77
C GLY A 14 -14.62 25.16 24.84
N ARG A 15 -15.19 25.84 23.85
CA ARG A 15 -15.95 25.26 22.77
C ARG A 15 -15.21 24.02 22.28
N ALA A 16 -15.69 22.84 22.62
CA ALA A 16 -15.28 21.58 22.03
C ALA A 16 -15.56 21.73 20.53
N SER A 17 -14.54 22.08 19.78
CA SER A 17 -14.63 22.10 18.32
C SER A 17 -15.00 20.69 17.91
N SER A 18 -16.11 20.53 17.22
CA SER A 18 -16.63 19.29 16.65
C SER A 18 -15.75 18.81 15.52
N ARG A 19 -14.47 18.59 15.78
CA ARG A 19 -13.57 17.94 14.85
C ARG A 19 -13.80 16.44 14.95
N VAL A 20 -14.32 15.85 13.90
CA VAL A 20 -14.61 14.42 13.80
C VAL A 20 -13.37 13.56 14.13
N LEU A 21 -12.18 14.05 13.83
CA LEU A 21 -10.89 13.37 14.07
C LEU A 21 -9.84 14.35 14.63
N PRO A 22 -9.85 14.63 15.96
CA PRO A 22 -8.89 15.55 16.56
C PRO A 22 -7.47 14.99 16.47
N GLY A 23 -6.49 15.85 16.10
CA GLY A 23 -5.06 15.51 16.12
C GLY A 23 -4.52 14.73 14.90
N VAL A 24 -5.35 14.25 13.97
CA VAL A 24 -4.91 13.46 12.80
C VAL A 24 -3.80 14.16 12.02
N ARG A 25 -3.95 15.46 11.73
CA ARG A 25 -2.93 16.20 10.95
C ARG A 25 -1.55 16.22 11.62
N ALA A 26 -1.51 16.37 12.94
CA ALA A 26 -0.26 16.39 13.70
C ALA A 26 0.40 14.99 13.70
N LEU A 27 -0.41 13.95 13.87
CA LEU A 27 0.05 12.56 13.82
C LEU A 27 0.58 12.18 12.44
N VAL A 28 -0.15 12.50 11.37
CA VAL A 28 0.29 12.26 9.98
C VAL A 28 1.64 12.93 9.70
N ARG A 29 1.79 14.21 10.12
CA ARG A 29 3.06 14.93 9.92
C ARG A 29 4.22 14.29 10.68
N LYS A 30 3.98 13.84 11.93
CA LYS A 30 4.96 13.11 12.72
C LYS A 30 5.37 11.82 12.01
N ASP A 31 4.39 10.99 11.64
CA ASP A 31 4.63 9.68 11.04
C ASP A 31 5.35 9.82 9.69
N ILE A 32 4.98 10.76 8.83
CA ILE A 32 5.71 11.05 7.57
C ILE A 32 7.15 11.46 7.89
N GLY A 33 7.38 12.31 8.90
CA GLY A 33 8.72 12.72 9.33
C GLY A 33 9.58 11.51 9.75
N GLU A 34 9.04 10.56 10.49
CA GLU A 34 9.75 9.32 10.88
C GLU A 34 10.16 8.47 9.68
N TRP A 35 9.32 8.41 8.65
CA TRP A 35 9.63 7.69 7.42
C TRP A 35 10.71 8.37 6.58
N THR A 36 10.65 9.70 6.45
CA THR A 36 11.57 10.47 5.58
C THR A 36 12.96 10.63 6.18
N HIS A 37 13.11 10.62 7.51
CA HIS A 37 14.40 10.68 8.17
C HIS A 37 15.06 9.28 8.35
N GLY A 38 14.33 8.20 8.05
CA GLY A 38 14.82 6.81 8.15
C GLY A 38 15.32 6.26 6.83
N THR A 39 16.23 5.28 6.87
CA THR A 39 16.71 4.57 5.68
C THR A 39 15.65 3.65 5.04
N ARG A 40 14.56 3.36 5.75
CA ARG A 40 13.54 2.41 5.29
C ARG A 40 12.88 2.77 3.96
N ALA A 41 12.46 4.03 3.82
CA ALA A 41 11.84 4.49 2.58
C ALA A 41 12.82 4.41 1.39
N LEU A 42 14.12 4.71 1.62
CA LEU A 42 15.16 4.60 0.61
C LEU A 42 15.43 3.16 0.21
N VAL A 43 15.47 2.24 1.18
CA VAL A 43 15.63 0.80 0.89
C VAL A 43 14.44 0.28 0.07
N VAL A 44 13.21 0.60 0.48
CA VAL A 44 12.00 0.23 -0.26
C VAL A 44 12.05 0.80 -1.68
N LEU A 45 12.36 2.08 -1.83
CA LEU A 45 12.51 2.74 -3.11
C LEU A 45 13.55 2.04 -4.01
N GLY A 46 14.74 1.78 -3.49
CA GLY A 46 15.83 1.15 -4.27
C GLY A 46 15.48 -0.27 -4.70
N VAL A 47 14.98 -1.09 -3.77
CA VAL A 47 14.62 -2.48 -4.05
C VAL A 47 13.48 -2.56 -5.06
N VAL A 48 12.39 -1.83 -4.84
CA VAL A 48 11.23 -1.89 -5.75
C VAL A 48 11.58 -1.35 -7.12
N SER A 49 12.32 -0.21 -7.20
CA SER A 49 12.76 0.34 -8.49
C SER A 49 13.64 -0.63 -9.25
N LEU A 50 14.58 -1.29 -8.58
CA LEU A 50 15.44 -2.28 -9.21
C LEU A 50 14.63 -3.44 -9.81
N PHE A 51 13.76 -4.06 -9.02
CA PHE A 51 13.01 -5.23 -9.49
C PHE A 51 11.97 -4.89 -10.55
N MET A 52 11.28 -3.75 -10.43
CA MET A 52 10.32 -3.32 -11.45
C MET A 52 11.02 -2.99 -12.77
N THR A 53 12.15 -2.29 -12.74
CA THR A 53 12.90 -1.98 -13.97
C THR A 53 13.50 -3.22 -14.61
N LEU A 54 14.00 -4.18 -13.82
CA LEU A 54 14.47 -5.48 -14.34
C LEU A 54 13.32 -6.27 -14.98
N ALA A 55 12.14 -6.29 -14.35
CA ALA A 55 10.97 -6.95 -14.91
C ALA A 55 10.52 -6.30 -16.23
N ALA A 56 10.56 -4.98 -16.33
CA ALA A 56 10.28 -4.26 -17.57
C ALA A 56 11.33 -4.53 -18.66
N ALA A 57 12.59 -4.66 -18.29
CA ALA A 57 13.68 -4.93 -19.24
C ALA A 57 13.74 -6.40 -19.72
N ASN A 58 12.92 -7.28 -19.14
CA ASN A 58 12.98 -8.72 -19.39
C ASN A 58 12.82 -9.06 -20.88
N GLY A 59 11.91 -8.41 -21.60
CA GLY A 59 11.74 -8.62 -23.04
C GLY A 59 13.00 -8.27 -23.83
N PHE A 60 13.66 -7.15 -23.53
CA PHE A 60 14.91 -6.74 -24.15
C PHE A 60 16.06 -7.71 -23.82
N ILE A 61 16.19 -8.09 -22.54
CA ILE A 61 17.23 -9.03 -22.09
C ILE A 61 17.06 -10.37 -22.82
N ASN A 62 15.85 -10.90 -22.90
CA ASN A 62 15.59 -12.17 -23.59
C ASN A 62 15.87 -12.06 -25.09
N SER A 63 15.48 -10.98 -25.76
CA SER A 63 15.78 -10.79 -27.18
C SER A 63 17.29 -10.73 -27.44
N TRP A 64 18.04 -10.07 -26.56
CA TRP A 64 19.49 -10.02 -26.64
C TRP A 64 20.13 -11.41 -26.40
N VAL A 65 19.65 -12.16 -25.41
CA VAL A 65 20.12 -13.52 -25.10
C VAL A 65 19.92 -14.43 -26.31
N ILE A 66 18.74 -14.42 -26.92
CA ILE A 66 18.46 -15.26 -28.12
C ILE A 66 19.37 -14.90 -29.31
N ALA A 67 19.62 -13.60 -29.49
CA ALA A 67 20.49 -13.14 -30.57
C ALA A 67 21.96 -13.51 -30.38
N ASN A 68 22.42 -13.70 -29.13
CA ASN A 68 23.85 -13.91 -28.82
C ASN A 68 24.18 -15.31 -28.25
N VAL A 69 23.18 -16.12 -27.90
CA VAL A 69 23.34 -17.46 -27.30
C VAL A 69 22.48 -18.46 -28.10
N PRO A 70 23.05 -19.14 -29.12
CA PRO A 70 22.28 -20.02 -29.99
C PRO A 70 21.51 -21.14 -29.27
N GLU A 71 22.09 -21.69 -28.19
CA GLU A 71 21.45 -22.73 -27.38
C GLU A 71 20.16 -22.24 -26.69
N ALA A 72 20.04 -20.95 -26.42
CA ALA A 72 18.83 -20.38 -25.84
C ALA A 72 17.67 -20.32 -26.84
N ALA A 73 17.96 -20.06 -28.10
CA ALA A 73 16.97 -20.11 -29.18
C ALA A 73 16.46 -21.55 -29.43
N GLU A 74 17.34 -22.55 -29.42
CA GLU A 74 16.97 -23.95 -29.54
C GLU A 74 16.12 -24.45 -28.37
N ALA A 75 16.35 -23.91 -27.16
CA ALA A 75 15.55 -24.22 -25.98
C ALA A 75 14.12 -23.60 -25.99
N GLY A 76 13.77 -22.87 -27.05
CA GLY A 76 12.42 -22.28 -27.21
C GLY A 76 12.19 -21.00 -26.37
N ALA A 77 13.27 -20.28 -26.07
CA ALA A 77 13.21 -19.03 -25.32
C ALA A 77 12.46 -17.90 -26.08
N ASP A 78 12.21 -18.05 -27.35
CA ASP A 78 11.58 -17.09 -28.26
C ASP A 78 10.05 -17.00 -28.12
N LYS A 79 9.41 -17.95 -27.39
CA LYS A 79 7.95 -18.13 -27.42
C LYS A 79 7.14 -17.08 -26.64
N ALA A 80 7.76 -16.17 -25.91
CA ALA A 80 7.04 -15.26 -25.03
C ALA A 80 7.60 -13.82 -24.98
N ILE A 81 8.39 -13.40 -25.96
CA ILE A 81 9.00 -12.07 -25.94
C ILE A 81 8.02 -11.05 -26.52
N SER A 82 7.52 -10.15 -25.68
CA SER A 82 6.83 -8.96 -26.16
C SER A 82 7.79 -7.77 -26.18
N LEU A 83 7.84 -7.07 -27.30
CA LEU A 83 8.55 -5.80 -27.47
C LEU A 83 7.55 -4.61 -27.45
N VAL A 84 6.30 -4.87 -27.07
CA VAL A 84 5.27 -3.83 -26.93
C VAL A 84 5.48 -3.07 -25.62
N PRO A 85 5.56 -1.73 -25.64
CA PRO A 85 5.78 -0.92 -24.44
C PRO A 85 4.77 -1.19 -23.31
N LEU A 86 3.49 -1.37 -23.67
CA LEU A 86 2.42 -1.60 -22.72
C LEU A 86 2.56 -2.95 -21.99
N ASP A 87 2.91 -3.99 -22.72
CA ASP A 87 3.06 -5.34 -22.16
C ASP A 87 4.23 -5.40 -21.18
N ASN A 88 5.35 -4.72 -21.49
CA ASN A 88 6.51 -4.68 -20.59
C ASN A 88 6.25 -3.82 -19.36
N LEU A 89 5.48 -2.73 -19.49
CA LEU A 89 5.00 -1.97 -18.34
C LEU A 89 4.10 -2.84 -17.45
N PHE A 90 3.16 -3.59 -18.04
CA PHE A 90 2.27 -4.48 -17.30
C PHE A 90 3.00 -5.66 -16.66
N THR A 91 4.02 -6.20 -17.30
CA THR A 91 4.89 -7.22 -16.71
C THR A 91 5.58 -6.69 -15.46
N ALA A 92 6.12 -5.46 -15.51
CA ALA A 92 6.76 -4.84 -14.36
C ALA A 92 5.78 -4.58 -13.20
N VAL A 93 4.61 -4.02 -13.49
CA VAL A 93 3.56 -3.76 -12.50
C VAL A 93 2.97 -5.09 -11.98
N GLY A 94 2.79 -6.06 -12.84
CA GLY A 94 2.30 -7.41 -12.51
C GLY A 94 3.26 -8.23 -11.64
N SER A 95 4.54 -7.85 -11.56
CA SER A 95 5.52 -8.48 -10.64
C SER A 95 5.13 -8.34 -9.18
N GLN A 96 4.28 -7.35 -8.84
CA GLN A 96 3.72 -7.11 -7.51
C GLN A 96 4.75 -6.93 -6.38
N ILE A 97 6.02 -6.70 -6.72
CA ILE A 97 7.11 -6.54 -5.76
C ILE A 97 6.86 -5.41 -4.76
N PHE A 98 6.12 -4.36 -5.19
CA PHE A 98 5.71 -3.25 -4.32
C PHE A 98 4.77 -3.70 -3.21
N ILE A 99 4.00 -4.79 -3.38
CA ILE A 99 3.13 -5.35 -2.35
C ILE A 99 3.98 -5.95 -1.24
N PHE A 100 4.99 -6.75 -1.58
CA PHE A 100 5.91 -7.31 -0.58
C PHE A 100 6.62 -6.21 0.20
N ALA A 101 7.11 -5.19 -0.50
CA ALA A 101 7.72 -4.03 0.14
C ALA A 101 6.73 -3.31 1.07
N ALA A 102 5.47 -3.12 0.66
CA ALA A 102 4.43 -2.52 1.48
C ALA A 102 4.12 -3.36 2.74
N ILE A 103 4.03 -4.70 2.61
CA ILE A 103 3.79 -5.61 3.73
C ILE A 103 4.93 -5.52 4.76
N PHE A 104 6.19 -5.67 4.32
CA PHE A 104 7.35 -5.59 5.21
C PHE A 104 7.49 -4.22 5.88
N ALA A 105 7.16 -3.16 5.16
CA ALA A 105 7.21 -1.82 5.70
C ALA A 105 6.08 -1.56 6.72
N ALA A 106 4.87 -2.08 6.45
CA ALA A 106 3.69 -1.84 7.27
C ALA A 106 3.62 -2.72 8.53
N MET A 107 4.25 -3.92 8.56
CA MET A 107 4.16 -4.86 9.68
C MET A 107 4.64 -4.27 11.01
N SER A 108 5.51 -3.28 11.00
CA SER A 108 6.09 -2.67 12.19
C SER A 108 5.35 -1.43 12.71
N LEU A 109 4.33 -0.93 11.98
CA LEU A 109 3.72 0.39 12.22
C LEU A 109 3.11 0.56 13.62
N ILE A 110 2.38 -0.45 14.12
CA ILE A 110 1.77 -0.41 15.46
C ILE A 110 2.56 -1.26 16.45
N VAL A 111 3.05 -2.43 16.01
CA VAL A 111 3.76 -3.37 16.88
C VAL A 111 4.97 -2.71 17.54
N ARG A 112 5.79 -2.00 16.76
CA ARG A 112 6.96 -1.29 17.29
C ARG A 112 6.59 -0.21 18.32
N GLU A 113 5.52 0.54 18.08
CA GLU A 113 5.08 1.57 19.03
C GLU A 113 4.50 0.96 20.33
N ARG A 114 3.93 -0.25 20.25
CA ARG A 114 3.53 -1.02 21.44
C ARG A 114 4.76 -1.47 22.22
N GLU A 115 5.73 -2.06 21.53
CA GLU A 115 6.99 -2.55 22.15
C GLU A 115 7.78 -1.43 22.83
N THR A 116 7.78 -0.22 22.27
CA THR A 116 8.50 0.95 22.81
C THR A 116 7.68 1.77 23.80
N GLY A 117 6.40 1.41 24.06
CA GLY A 117 5.50 2.18 24.91
C GLY A 117 5.02 3.52 24.31
N THR A 118 5.47 3.85 23.09
CA THR A 118 5.11 5.11 22.41
C THR A 118 3.62 5.20 22.14
N LEU A 119 2.97 4.06 21.86
CA LEU A 119 1.53 4.02 21.61
C LEU A 119 0.72 4.43 22.86
N ALA A 120 1.13 3.97 24.06
CA ALA A 120 0.50 4.37 25.33
C ALA A 120 0.67 5.88 25.59
N TRP A 121 1.85 6.41 25.31
CA TRP A 121 2.12 7.83 25.42
C TRP A 121 1.26 8.68 24.46
N ILE A 122 1.09 8.24 23.20
CA ILE A 122 0.20 8.90 22.23
C ILE A 122 -1.26 8.84 22.70
N ALA A 123 -1.69 7.69 23.22
CA ALA A 123 -3.05 7.47 23.72
C ALA A 123 -3.38 8.27 24.99
N SER A 124 -2.38 8.75 25.74
CA SER A 124 -2.57 9.67 26.88
C SER A 124 -2.91 11.12 26.46
N LYS A 125 -2.76 11.46 25.17
CA LYS A 125 -3.13 12.77 24.62
C LYS A 125 -4.62 12.81 24.26
N PRO A 126 -5.22 14.01 24.10
CA PRO A 126 -6.64 14.15 23.72
C PRO A 126 -6.86 13.83 22.24
N VAL A 127 -6.47 12.61 21.82
CA VAL A 127 -6.67 12.07 20.47
C VAL A 127 -7.51 10.81 20.54
N SER A 128 -8.41 10.63 19.56
CA SER A 128 -9.19 9.40 19.50
C SER A 128 -8.35 8.23 18.97
N ARG A 129 -8.65 7.02 19.40
CA ARG A 129 -7.99 5.80 18.88
C ARG A 129 -8.19 5.63 17.38
N THR A 130 -9.36 6.04 16.87
CA THR A 130 -9.63 6.10 15.44
C THR A 130 -8.71 7.11 14.73
N SER A 131 -8.42 8.27 15.35
CA SER A 131 -7.47 9.23 14.78
C SER A 131 -6.07 8.67 14.67
N ILE A 132 -5.62 7.85 15.62
CA ILE A 132 -4.33 7.16 15.58
C ILE A 132 -4.29 6.19 14.40
N TRP A 133 -5.33 5.36 14.23
CA TRP A 133 -5.40 4.41 13.12
C TRP A 133 -5.42 5.12 11.76
N VAL A 134 -6.30 6.11 11.58
CA VAL A 134 -6.44 6.87 10.33
C VAL A 134 -5.14 7.59 9.97
N SER A 135 -4.46 8.20 10.95
CA SER A 135 -3.19 8.88 10.69
C SER A 135 -2.11 7.90 10.19
N LYS A 136 -2.00 6.73 10.79
CA LYS A 136 -1.04 5.70 10.37
C LYS A 136 -1.36 5.15 8.99
N TRP A 137 -2.64 4.90 8.72
CA TRP A 137 -3.07 4.44 7.40
C TRP A 137 -2.75 5.46 6.32
N ILE A 138 -3.08 6.75 6.53
CA ILE A 138 -2.80 7.82 5.57
C ILE A 138 -1.29 8.00 5.37
N SER A 139 -0.51 8.13 6.46
CA SER A 139 0.92 8.39 6.38
C SER A 139 1.68 7.24 5.71
N ALA A 140 1.41 6.00 6.11
CA ALA A 140 2.04 4.83 5.52
C ALA A 140 1.65 4.65 4.05
N THR A 141 0.36 4.80 3.71
CA THR A 141 -0.10 4.71 2.32
C THR A 141 0.56 5.76 1.45
N LEU A 142 0.62 7.02 1.88
CA LEU A 142 1.24 8.10 1.11
C LEU A 142 2.74 7.87 0.88
N VAL A 143 3.47 7.53 1.95
CA VAL A 143 4.92 7.32 1.84
C VAL A 143 5.23 6.10 0.98
N LEU A 144 4.52 4.99 1.18
CA LEU A 144 4.72 3.78 0.40
C LEU A 144 4.24 3.95 -1.04
N PHE A 145 3.17 4.71 -1.28
CA PHE A 145 2.76 5.04 -2.64
C PHE A 145 3.86 5.80 -3.39
N VAL A 146 4.54 6.73 -2.74
CA VAL A 146 5.67 7.45 -3.36
C VAL A 146 6.87 6.53 -3.52
N ALA A 147 7.31 5.85 -2.45
CA ALA A 147 8.56 5.11 -2.41
C ALA A 147 8.49 3.73 -3.11
N ALA A 148 7.36 3.02 -3.04
CA ALA A 148 7.18 1.70 -3.62
C ALA A 148 6.28 1.70 -4.88
N GLY A 149 5.57 2.79 -5.15
CA GLY A 149 4.65 2.91 -6.28
C GLY A 149 5.11 3.92 -7.31
N LEU A 150 4.91 5.20 -7.02
CA LEU A 150 5.02 6.28 -8.00
C LEU A 150 6.44 6.43 -8.58
N VAL A 151 7.46 6.54 -7.73
CA VAL A 151 8.85 6.74 -8.21
C VAL A 151 9.36 5.50 -8.94
N PRO A 152 9.21 4.26 -8.44
CA PRO A 152 9.55 3.06 -9.21
C PRO A 152 8.81 2.96 -10.55
N LEU A 153 7.51 3.30 -10.59
CA LEU A 153 6.71 3.29 -11.82
C LEU A 153 7.24 4.29 -12.86
N VAL A 154 7.59 5.51 -12.43
CA VAL A 154 8.16 6.55 -13.34
C VAL A 154 9.50 6.09 -13.89
N LEU A 155 10.38 5.53 -13.05
CA LEU A 155 11.67 4.96 -13.49
C LEU A 155 11.46 3.80 -14.46
N THR A 156 10.54 2.90 -14.16
CA THR A 156 10.16 1.79 -15.04
C THR A 156 9.62 2.28 -16.37
N ALA A 157 8.72 3.28 -16.37
CA ALA A 157 8.20 3.86 -17.60
C ALA A 157 9.29 4.55 -18.44
N ALA A 158 10.29 5.17 -17.80
CA ALA A 158 11.45 5.72 -18.48
C ALA A 158 12.29 4.63 -19.15
N VAL A 159 12.56 3.52 -18.46
CA VAL A 159 13.26 2.35 -19.03
C VAL A 159 12.45 1.75 -20.19
N VAL A 160 11.15 1.56 -20.03
CA VAL A 160 10.28 1.08 -21.11
C VAL A 160 10.34 2.03 -22.32
N THR A 161 10.32 3.34 -22.09
CA THR A 161 10.41 4.34 -23.17
C THR A 161 11.72 4.21 -23.97
N VAL A 162 12.84 3.99 -23.28
CA VAL A 162 14.15 3.85 -23.92
C VAL A 162 14.26 2.55 -24.69
N LEU A 163 13.75 1.43 -24.16
CA LEU A 163 13.93 0.10 -24.73
C LEU A 163 12.88 -0.26 -25.82
N TYR A 164 11.64 0.19 -25.64
CA TYR A 164 10.50 -0.26 -26.45
C TYR A 164 9.69 0.88 -27.09
N GLY A 165 9.91 2.11 -26.65
CA GLY A 165 9.13 3.28 -27.05
C GLY A 165 8.16 3.75 -25.97
N LEU A 166 7.51 4.90 -26.21
CA LEU A 166 6.68 5.60 -25.22
C LEU A 166 5.39 4.82 -24.92
N PRO A 167 5.17 4.37 -23.67
CA PRO A 167 3.90 3.79 -23.27
C PRO A 167 2.80 4.88 -23.21
N SER A 168 1.53 4.46 -23.28
CA SER A 168 0.40 5.37 -23.10
C SER A 168 0.45 6.05 -21.73
N LEU A 169 0.37 7.39 -21.70
CA LEU A 169 0.31 8.14 -20.44
C LEU A 169 -0.91 7.77 -19.60
N VAL A 170 -2.03 7.43 -20.24
CA VAL A 170 -3.23 6.93 -19.56
C VAL A 170 -2.94 5.60 -18.87
N ALA A 171 -2.21 4.70 -19.53
CA ALA A 171 -1.83 3.41 -18.93
C ALA A 171 -0.92 3.60 -17.71
N VAL A 172 0.06 4.50 -17.79
CA VAL A 172 0.95 4.83 -16.65
C VAL A 172 0.14 5.42 -15.49
N ALA A 173 -0.80 6.34 -15.78
CA ALA A 173 -1.64 6.94 -14.74
C ALA A 173 -2.58 5.91 -14.08
N LEU A 174 -3.20 5.02 -14.86
CA LEU A 174 -4.05 3.95 -14.34
C LEU A 174 -3.24 2.91 -13.55
N ALA A 175 -2.01 2.59 -13.98
CA ALA A 175 -1.10 1.75 -13.22
C ALA A 175 -0.76 2.39 -11.86
N ALA A 176 -0.48 3.70 -11.82
CA ALA A 176 -0.26 4.43 -10.57
C ALA A 176 -1.47 4.35 -9.63
N VAL A 177 -2.68 4.53 -10.14
CA VAL A 177 -3.92 4.40 -9.37
C VAL A 177 -4.07 2.97 -8.83
N GLY A 178 -3.85 1.95 -9.66
CA GLY A 178 -3.93 0.55 -9.26
C GLY A 178 -2.91 0.19 -8.16
N ILE A 179 -1.66 0.59 -8.35
CA ILE A 179 -0.60 0.40 -7.35
C ILE A 179 -0.97 1.09 -6.03
N GLY A 180 -1.41 2.36 -6.09
CA GLY A 180 -1.83 3.11 -4.91
C GLY A 180 -3.00 2.46 -4.17
N ALA A 181 -4.00 1.97 -4.91
CA ALA A 181 -5.15 1.26 -4.36
C ALA A 181 -4.75 -0.04 -3.65
N VAL A 182 -3.85 -0.81 -4.25
CA VAL A 182 -3.34 -2.06 -3.66
C VAL A 182 -2.50 -1.79 -2.42
N ILE A 183 -1.60 -0.80 -2.46
CA ILE A 183 -0.82 -0.39 -1.28
C ILE A 183 -1.75 0.02 -0.15
N ALA A 184 -2.77 0.86 -0.42
CA ALA A 184 -3.74 1.28 0.59
C ALA A 184 -4.48 0.10 1.24
N LEU A 185 -4.84 -0.91 0.45
CA LEU A 185 -5.49 -2.13 0.94
C LEU A 185 -4.54 -2.92 1.87
N PHE A 186 -3.30 -3.21 1.44
CA PHE A 186 -2.39 -4.03 2.23
C PHE A 186 -1.86 -3.30 3.47
N VAL A 187 -1.73 -1.98 3.44
CA VAL A 187 -1.49 -1.18 4.65
C VAL A 187 -2.68 -1.30 5.62
N ALA A 188 -3.92 -1.26 5.14
CA ALA A 188 -5.11 -1.45 5.98
C ALA A 188 -5.16 -2.87 6.58
N VAL A 189 -4.82 -3.91 5.81
CA VAL A 189 -4.72 -5.30 6.29
C VAL A 189 -3.63 -5.43 7.36
N ALA A 190 -2.43 -4.89 7.14
CA ALA A 190 -1.34 -4.93 8.10
C ALA A 190 -1.68 -4.20 9.40
N LEU A 191 -2.33 -3.05 9.30
CA LEU A 191 -2.82 -2.31 10.48
C LEU A 191 -3.91 -3.10 11.22
N ALA A 192 -4.84 -3.76 10.51
CA ALA A 192 -5.84 -4.63 11.11
C ALA A 192 -5.18 -5.82 11.82
N ALA A 193 -4.25 -6.50 11.16
CA ALA A 193 -3.50 -7.62 11.74
C ALA A 193 -2.72 -7.20 13.01
N SER A 194 -2.11 -6.01 13.01
CA SER A 194 -1.36 -5.49 14.15
C SER A 194 -2.24 -5.17 15.39
N THR A 195 -3.56 -5.08 15.22
CA THR A 195 -4.49 -5.00 16.36
C THR A 195 -4.81 -6.37 16.97
N LEU A 196 -4.56 -7.46 16.22
CA LEU A 196 -4.86 -8.83 16.65
C LEU A 196 -3.65 -9.53 17.26
N VAL A 197 -2.46 -9.25 16.75
CA VAL A 197 -1.21 -9.90 17.17
C VAL A 197 -0.17 -8.90 17.60
N ALA A 198 0.75 -9.36 18.48
CA ALA A 198 1.75 -8.48 19.10
C ALA A 198 3.14 -8.57 18.45
N SER A 199 3.37 -9.49 17.50
CA SER A 199 4.66 -9.69 16.88
C SER A 199 4.68 -9.29 15.41
N GLN A 200 5.76 -8.65 14.96
CA GLN A 200 5.92 -8.22 13.56
C GLN A 200 5.86 -9.40 12.56
N PRO A 201 6.50 -10.56 12.81
CA PRO A 201 6.39 -11.71 11.92
C PRO A 201 4.95 -12.23 11.78
N ALA A 202 4.16 -12.22 12.87
CA ALA A 202 2.76 -12.65 12.81
C ALA A 202 1.90 -11.68 11.98
N VAL A 203 2.12 -10.36 12.10
CA VAL A 203 1.47 -9.36 11.24
C VAL A 203 1.83 -9.60 9.77
N ALA A 204 3.12 -9.81 9.48
CA ALA A 204 3.55 -10.13 8.12
C ALA A 204 2.89 -11.41 7.60
N GLY A 205 2.87 -12.49 8.40
CA GLY A 205 2.24 -13.77 8.03
C GLY A 205 0.76 -13.63 7.70
N ILE A 206 0.00 -12.90 8.52
CA ILE A 206 -1.43 -12.64 8.25
C ILE A 206 -1.60 -11.82 6.96
N THR A 207 -0.76 -10.80 6.76
CA THR A 207 -0.85 -9.91 5.59
C THR A 207 -0.43 -10.64 4.31
N PHE A 208 0.60 -11.49 4.35
CA PHE A 208 0.96 -12.39 3.25
C PHE A 208 -0.13 -13.43 2.98
N GLY A 209 -0.74 -13.99 4.03
CA GLY A 209 -1.89 -14.87 3.89
C GLY A 209 -3.04 -14.18 3.16
N ALA A 210 -3.35 -12.93 3.50
CA ALA A 210 -4.36 -12.12 2.83
C ALA A 210 -4.00 -11.79 1.37
N PHE A 211 -2.73 -11.83 1.00
CA PHE A 211 -2.27 -11.70 -0.38
C PHE A 211 -2.35 -13.03 -1.14
N PHE A 212 -1.77 -14.10 -0.61
CA PHE A 212 -1.66 -15.38 -1.30
C PHE A 212 -2.99 -16.13 -1.37
N LEU A 213 -3.81 -16.08 -0.32
CA LEU A 213 -5.07 -16.83 -0.27
C LEU A 213 -6.03 -16.45 -1.43
N PRO A 214 -6.32 -15.18 -1.71
CA PRO A 214 -7.13 -14.81 -2.87
C PRO A 214 -6.48 -15.21 -4.20
N THR A 215 -5.15 -15.13 -4.30
CA THR A 215 -4.41 -15.53 -5.51
C THR A 215 -4.53 -17.04 -5.78
N ILE A 216 -4.40 -17.86 -4.74
CA ILE A 216 -4.58 -19.31 -4.82
C ILE A 216 -6.04 -19.65 -5.13
N LEU A 217 -6.97 -19.00 -4.43
CA LEU A 217 -8.40 -19.21 -4.66
C LEU A 217 -8.81 -18.85 -6.09
N ALA A 218 -8.29 -17.73 -6.63
CA ALA A 218 -8.56 -17.33 -8.01
C ALA A 218 -8.04 -18.34 -9.05
N ALA A 219 -7.00 -19.12 -8.71
CA ALA A 219 -6.48 -20.19 -9.58
C ALA A 219 -7.33 -21.46 -9.56
N ILE A 220 -8.08 -21.71 -8.46
CA ILE A 220 -8.85 -22.94 -8.24
C ILE A 220 -10.35 -22.73 -8.54
N VAL A 221 -10.86 -21.54 -8.24
CA VAL A 221 -12.29 -21.21 -8.34
C VAL A 221 -12.57 -20.57 -9.71
N PRO A 222 -13.76 -20.83 -10.31
CA PRO A 222 -14.13 -20.24 -11.60
C PRO A 222 -13.99 -18.72 -11.60
N PHE A 223 -13.55 -18.17 -12.71
CA PHE A 223 -13.23 -16.76 -12.99
C PHE A 223 -14.30 -15.74 -12.52
N GLN A 224 -15.50 -16.19 -12.25
CA GLN A 224 -16.64 -15.39 -11.81
C GLN A 224 -16.46 -14.70 -10.44
N ILE A 225 -15.55 -15.19 -9.59
CA ILE A 225 -15.34 -14.64 -8.22
C ILE A 225 -14.25 -13.55 -8.23
N ALA A 226 -13.32 -13.56 -9.18
CA ALA A 226 -12.21 -12.62 -9.23
C ALA A 226 -12.64 -11.13 -9.13
N PRO A 227 -13.71 -10.65 -9.78
CA PRO A 227 -14.16 -9.26 -9.68
C PRO A 227 -14.59 -8.83 -8.27
N PHE A 228 -14.99 -9.79 -7.42
CA PHE A 228 -15.41 -9.52 -6.04
C PHE A 228 -14.25 -9.45 -5.05
N LEU A 229 -13.04 -9.79 -5.48
CA LEU A 229 -11.86 -9.72 -4.63
C LEU A 229 -11.28 -8.31 -4.63
N PRO A 230 -11.11 -7.67 -3.45
CA PRO A 230 -10.49 -6.34 -3.36
C PRO A 230 -9.08 -6.27 -3.95
N THR A 231 -8.37 -7.41 -3.98
CA THR A 231 -7.02 -7.54 -4.54
C THR A 231 -6.98 -7.43 -6.07
N SER A 232 -8.10 -7.65 -6.76
CA SER A 232 -8.20 -7.57 -8.22
C SER A 232 -8.21 -6.13 -8.76
N ILE A 233 -8.13 -5.11 -7.91
CA ILE A 233 -8.15 -3.70 -8.32
C ILE A 233 -6.98 -3.37 -9.27
N LEU A 234 -5.82 -4.01 -9.13
CA LEU A 234 -4.68 -3.81 -10.01
C LEU A 234 -4.96 -4.34 -11.42
N SER A 235 -5.44 -5.58 -11.54
CA SER A 235 -5.81 -6.16 -12.83
C SER A 235 -6.98 -5.41 -13.48
N TRP A 236 -7.89 -4.86 -12.68
CA TRP A 236 -8.97 -3.98 -13.16
C TRP A 236 -8.41 -2.70 -13.81
N THR A 237 -7.45 -2.00 -13.17
CA THR A 237 -6.84 -0.79 -13.75
C THR A 237 -6.01 -1.11 -14.98
N MET A 238 -5.33 -2.26 -15.00
CA MET A 238 -4.57 -2.73 -16.17
C MET A 238 -5.52 -3.07 -17.34
N GLY A 239 -6.61 -3.78 -17.08
CA GLY A 239 -7.63 -4.08 -18.08
C GLY A 239 -8.26 -2.81 -18.67
N LEU A 240 -8.59 -1.83 -17.82
CA LEU A 240 -9.12 -0.54 -18.27
C LEU A 240 -8.11 0.20 -19.17
N SER A 241 -6.81 0.16 -18.86
CA SER A 241 -5.77 0.78 -19.68
C SER A 241 -5.54 0.07 -21.01
N ALA A 242 -5.89 -1.21 -21.09
CA ALA A 242 -5.85 -2.00 -22.33
C ALA A 242 -7.16 -1.87 -23.16
N GLY A 243 -8.12 -1.07 -22.70
CA GLY A 243 -9.42 -0.89 -23.37
C GLY A 243 -10.39 -2.05 -23.16
N ALA A 244 -10.16 -2.92 -22.18
CA ALA A 244 -11.08 -3.99 -21.86
C ALA A 244 -12.35 -3.45 -21.18
N ASP A 245 -13.48 -4.09 -21.43
CA ASP A 245 -14.74 -3.81 -20.71
C ASP A 245 -14.63 -4.40 -19.30
N VAL A 246 -14.23 -3.56 -18.35
CA VAL A 246 -14.09 -3.92 -16.95
C VAL A 246 -15.23 -3.32 -16.13
N GLY A 247 -16.10 -4.14 -15.62
CA GLY A 247 -17.24 -3.70 -14.80
C GLY A 247 -16.85 -2.91 -13.56
N ILE A 248 -17.82 -2.29 -12.90
CA ILE A 248 -17.62 -1.48 -11.67
C ILE A 248 -17.58 -2.30 -10.37
N VAL A 249 -17.74 -3.63 -10.44
CA VAL A 249 -17.81 -4.51 -9.26
C VAL A 249 -16.50 -4.48 -8.46
N THR A 250 -15.36 -4.55 -9.15
CA THR A 250 -14.04 -4.60 -8.50
C THR A 250 -13.71 -3.35 -7.67
N PRO A 251 -13.87 -2.10 -8.18
CA PRO A 251 -13.63 -0.92 -7.34
C PRO A 251 -14.62 -0.80 -6.18
N ILE A 252 -15.87 -1.26 -6.33
CA ILE A 252 -16.84 -1.31 -5.23
C ILE A 252 -16.39 -2.33 -4.18
N ALA A 253 -15.99 -3.53 -4.58
CA ALA A 253 -15.49 -4.56 -3.67
C ALA A 253 -14.23 -4.08 -2.90
N TRP A 254 -13.33 -3.39 -3.59
CA TRP A 254 -12.15 -2.76 -2.97
C TRP A 254 -12.55 -1.72 -1.92
N LEU A 255 -13.47 -0.81 -2.25
CA LEU A 255 -13.94 0.22 -1.33
C LEU A 255 -14.61 -0.39 -0.09
N ILE A 256 -15.48 -1.38 -0.27
CA ILE A 256 -16.11 -2.12 0.83
C ILE A 256 -15.05 -2.80 1.69
N GLY A 257 -14.04 -3.43 1.08
CA GLY A 257 -12.94 -4.06 1.79
C GLY A 257 -12.16 -3.10 2.68
N ILE A 258 -11.78 -1.93 2.17
CA ILE A 258 -11.09 -0.90 2.96
C ILE A 258 -11.97 -0.36 4.09
N VAL A 259 -13.24 -0.06 3.82
CA VAL A 259 -14.17 0.43 4.86
C VAL A 259 -14.37 -0.61 5.95
N ALA A 260 -14.60 -1.87 5.58
CA ALA A 260 -14.76 -2.98 6.54
C ALA A 260 -13.50 -3.16 7.42
N LEU A 261 -12.31 -3.18 6.83
CA LEU A 261 -11.03 -3.25 7.55
C LEU A 261 -10.84 -2.07 8.48
N SER A 262 -11.19 -0.86 8.03
CA SER A 262 -11.07 0.37 8.82
C SER A 262 -11.97 0.34 10.05
N VAL A 263 -13.26 -0.05 9.86
CA VAL A 263 -14.22 -0.17 10.96
C VAL A 263 -13.82 -1.28 11.94
N PHE A 264 -13.38 -2.43 11.42
CA PHE A 264 -12.89 -3.53 12.24
C PHE A 264 -11.69 -3.09 13.09
N SER A 265 -10.67 -2.49 12.48
CA SER A 265 -9.45 -2.06 13.15
C SER A 265 -9.73 -0.98 14.20
N ALA A 266 -10.59 0.00 13.88
CA ALA A 266 -10.97 1.04 14.82
C ALA A 266 -11.66 0.47 16.09
N ARG A 267 -12.52 -0.55 15.90
CA ARG A 267 -13.16 -1.26 17.01
C ARG A 267 -12.15 -2.05 17.86
N GLN A 268 -11.21 -2.75 17.20
CA GLN A 268 -10.19 -3.53 17.92
C GLN A 268 -9.20 -2.61 18.66
N MET A 269 -8.80 -1.50 18.07
CA MET A 269 -7.99 -0.47 18.76
C MET A 269 -8.65 0.01 20.06
N GLY A 270 -10.00 0.06 20.11
CA GLY A 270 -10.77 0.38 21.32
C GLY A 270 -10.57 -0.62 22.46
N LYS A 271 -10.28 -1.88 22.15
CA LYS A 271 -10.13 -2.98 23.12
C LYS A 271 -8.67 -3.23 23.54
N LEU A 272 -7.69 -2.61 22.87
CA LEU A 272 -6.29 -2.77 23.25
C LEU A 272 -6.07 -2.17 24.65
N GLU A 273 -5.61 -3.00 25.57
CA GLU A 273 -5.02 -2.57 26.84
C GLU A 273 -3.64 -1.97 26.53
N LEU A 274 -3.49 -0.68 26.84
CA LEU A 274 -2.29 0.11 26.55
C LEU A 274 -1.56 0.44 27.85
#